data_312d26bd58b45999ae4b1b77bb59cd10
#
_entry.id   312d26bd58b45999ae4b1b77bb59cd10
#
_cell.length_a   1.000
_cell.length_b   1.000
_cell.length_c   1.000
_cell.angle_alpha   90.00
_cell.angle_beta   90.00
_cell.angle_gamma   90.00
#
_symmetry.space_group_name_H-M   'P 1'
#
loop_
_entity.id
_entity.type
_entity.pdbx_description
1 polymer ?
#
loop_
_entity_poly.entity_id
_entity_poly.type
_entity_poly.pdbx_seq_one_letter_code
_entity_poly.pdbx_strand_id
1 'polypeptide(L)'
;MNMNNGAMAMTNTSASSNMGKFFTSNYLITLLLILVIVIILVYLFVRLGYSVRNYQSDSPYIIEETIQGTNAMYFPGSKLLRSYDQPFGLEFSYSFWIYLDENTFNNSGKWHHVFHKGNSSANPLQAPGVWIYPNENKMMINMNTHNKIKNSCDISNIPINKWVCISMVVIEDKLDVYVNANLKKRFDLGGIPKQNYGDVYIAKFGGFQGFLSRLRYYSYALQFHSIEKIYNDGPSDTPCASTGVKPPNLSESYWMNTGFPNTQVNV
;
A
#
# COMPACT_ATOMS: atom_id res chain seq x y z
N MET A 1 -67.74 1.04 -86.78
CA MET A 1 -68.25 0.64 -85.50
C MET A 1 -67.18 -0.31 -84.86
N ASN A 2 -66.35 0.21 -84.09
CA ASN A 2 -65.61 -0.59 -83.09
C ASN A 2 -64.76 0.32 -82.28
N MET A 3 -64.97 0.31 -80.97
CA MET A 3 -64.29 1.09 -80.01
C MET A 3 -62.98 0.39 -79.58
N ASN A 4 -61.93 1.14 -79.55
CA ASN A 4 -60.66 0.70 -79.04
C ASN A 4 -60.45 1.23 -77.62
N ASN A 5 -60.42 0.35 -76.63
CA ASN A 5 -60.02 0.64 -75.26
C ASN A 5 -58.52 0.41 -75.13
N GLY A 6 -57.78 1.50 -75.00
CA GLY A 6 -56.38 1.46 -74.64
C GLY A 6 -56.19 1.53 -73.11
N ALA A 7 -55.70 0.46 -72.52
CA ALA A 7 -55.39 0.44 -71.12
C ALA A 7 -54.02 1.08 -70.90
N MET A 8 -53.97 2.10 -70.06
CA MET A 8 -52.74 2.68 -69.51
C MET A 8 -52.18 1.76 -68.43
N ALA A 9 -51.00 1.17 -68.66
CA ALA A 9 -50.25 0.50 -67.65
C ALA A 9 -49.37 1.52 -66.86
N MET A 10 -49.72 1.75 -65.63
CA MET A 10 -48.90 2.56 -64.72
C MET A 10 -47.67 1.78 -64.23
N THR A 11 -46.50 2.30 -64.52
CA THR A 11 -45.20 1.86 -63.96
C THR A 11 -45.03 2.43 -62.59
N ASN A 12 -45.29 1.63 -61.54
CA ASN A 12 -45.02 1.95 -60.14
C ASN A 12 -44.13 0.87 -59.52
N THR A 13 -42.86 0.74 -59.96
CA THR A 13 -41.95 -0.27 -59.35
C THR A 13 -40.52 0.19 -59.03
N SER A 14 -40.18 1.47 -59.17
CA SER A 14 -38.83 1.92 -58.95
C SER A 14 -38.58 2.70 -57.63
N ALA A 15 -39.63 3.22 -56.99
CA ALA A 15 -39.48 4.01 -55.75
C ALA A 15 -39.36 3.17 -54.48
N SER A 16 -39.95 1.96 -54.43
CA SER A 16 -39.95 1.09 -53.22
C SER A 16 -38.60 0.39 -52.96
N SER A 17 -37.85 0.07 -54.02
CA SER A 17 -36.55 -0.64 -53.86
C SER A 17 -35.41 0.25 -53.39
N ASN A 18 -35.46 1.56 -53.68
CA ASN A 18 -34.42 2.50 -53.24
C ASN A 18 -34.61 2.93 -51.79
N MET A 19 -35.84 3.03 -51.30
CA MET A 19 -36.10 3.37 -49.89
C MET A 19 -35.70 2.25 -48.95
N GLY A 20 -35.91 0.99 -49.32
CA GLY A 20 -35.44 -0.18 -48.54
C GLY A 20 -33.91 -0.28 -48.42
N LYS A 21 -33.18 0.08 -49.48
CA LYS A 21 -31.70 0.11 -49.48
C LYS A 21 -31.13 1.25 -48.64
N PHE A 22 -31.78 2.41 -48.59
CA PHE A 22 -31.42 3.53 -47.74
C PHE A 22 -31.60 3.22 -46.24
N PHE A 23 -32.70 2.57 -45.89
CA PHE A 23 -32.96 2.15 -44.50
C PHE A 23 -32.00 1.07 -44.05
N THR A 24 -31.69 0.07 -44.87
CA THR A 24 -30.72 -0.99 -44.51
C THR A 24 -29.29 -0.45 -44.45
N SER A 25 -28.87 0.50 -45.31
CA SER A 25 -27.54 1.12 -45.28
C SER A 25 -27.33 1.96 -43.99
N ASN A 26 -28.33 2.77 -43.63
CA ASN A 26 -28.23 3.58 -42.38
C ASN A 26 -28.22 2.68 -41.14
N TYR A 27 -28.97 1.59 -41.13
CA TYR A 27 -28.99 0.64 -40.04
C TYR A 27 -27.64 -0.07 -39.89
N LEU A 28 -26.99 -0.46 -40.98
CA LEU A 28 -25.65 -1.06 -40.98
C LEU A 28 -24.60 -0.07 -40.45
N ILE A 29 -24.66 1.20 -40.86
CA ILE A 29 -23.74 2.25 -40.38
C ILE A 29 -23.93 2.46 -38.87
N THR A 30 -25.20 2.53 -38.41
CA THR A 30 -25.46 2.68 -36.96
C THR A 30 -24.96 1.50 -36.14
N LEU A 31 -25.15 0.28 -36.65
CA LEU A 31 -24.67 -0.94 -35.99
C LEU A 31 -23.14 -0.98 -35.91
N LEU A 32 -22.44 -0.53 -36.96
CA LEU A 32 -20.99 -0.44 -37.01
C LEU A 32 -20.48 0.62 -36.05
N LEU A 33 -21.15 1.77 -35.93
CA LEU A 33 -20.82 2.80 -34.93
C LEU A 33 -20.97 2.28 -33.49
N ILE A 34 -22.06 1.57 -33.20
CA ILE A 34 -22.28 0.95 -31.90
C ILE A 34 -21.17 -0.06 -31.58
N LEU A 35 -20.77 -0.89 -32.55
CA LEU A 35 -19.70 -1.86 -32.41
C LEU A 35 -18.36 -1.15 -32.06
N VAL A 36 -18.02 -0.07 -32.77
CA VAL A 36 -16.83 0.71 -32.53
C VAL A 36 -16.83 1.32 -31.12
N ILE A 37 -17.96 1.87 -30.68
CA ILE A 37 -18.12 2.43 -29.34
C ILE A 37 -17.92 1.34 -28.28
N VAL A 38 -18.50 0.15 -28.47
CA VAL A 38 -18.33 -0.99 -27.55
C VAL A 38 -16.86 -1.40 -27.46
N ILE A 39 -16.16 -1.49 -28.60
CA ILE A 39 -14.71 -1.82 -28.63
C ILE A 39 -13.90 -0.78 -27.85
N ILE A 40 -14.18 0.51 -28.05
CA ILE A 40 -13.51 1.60 -27.33
C ILE A 40 -13.78 1.49 -25.82
N LEU A 41 -15.02 1.24 -25.42
CA LEU A 41 -15.39 1.10 -23.99
C LEU A 41 -14.69 -0.11 -23.36
N VAL A 42 -14.64 -1.25 -24.05
CA VAL A 42 -13.92 -2.45 -23.58
C VAL A 42 -12.42 -2.15 -23.45
N TYR A 43 -11.82 -1.48 -24.43
CA TYR A 43 -10.42 -1.09 -24.40
C TYR A 43 -10.12 -0.17 -23.21
N LEU A 44 -10.96 0.86 -22.99
CA LEU A 44 -10.83 1.78 -21.85
C LEU A 44 -10.99 1.05 -20.52
N PHE A 45 -11.96 0.13 -20.41
CA PHE A 45 -12.18 -0.66 -19.20
C PHE A 45 -10.99 -1.57 -18.87
N VAL A 46 -10.43 -2.24 -19.87
CA VAL A 46 -9.24 -3.08 -19.73
C VAL A 46 -8.06 -2.22 -19.31
N ARG A 47 -7.84 -1.07 -19.92
CA ARG A 47 -6.73 -0.17 -19.61
C ARG A 47 -6.84 0.43 -18.20
N LEU A 48 -8.04 0.80 -17.77
CA LEU A 48 -8.31 1.23 -16.40
C LEU A 48 -8.03 0.10 -15.39
N GLY A 49 -8.48 -1.12 -15.69
CA GLY A 49 -8.21 -2.30 -14.86
C GLY A 49 -6.71 -2.59 -14.71
N TYR A 50 -5.92 -2.47 -15.79
CA TYR A 50 -4.46 -2.60 -15.74
C TYR A 50 -3.81 -1.50 -14.90
N SER A 51 -4.28 -0.25 -15.03
CA SER A 51 -3.74 0.88 -14.27
C SER A 51 -4.01 0.74 -12.76
N VAL A 52 -5.22 0.35 -12.38
CA VAL A 52 -5.59 0.10 -10.97
C VAL A 52 -4.80 -1.08 -10.39
N ARG A 53 -4.61 -2.15 -11.17
CA ARG A 53 -3.85 -3.34 -10.74
C ARG A 53 -2.38 -3.02 -10.51
N ASN A 54 -1.76 -2.23 -11.38
CA ASN A 54 -0.37 -1.80 -11.24
C ASN A 54 -0.21 -0.87 -10.03
N TYR A 55 -1.15 0.06 -9.81
CA TYR A 55 -1.12 0.95 -8.66
C TYR A 55 -1.19 0.18 -7.33
N GLN A 56 -2.03 -0.86 -7.22
CA GLN A 56 -2.09 -1.72 -6.04
C GLN A 56 -0.82 -2.54 -5.83
N SER A 57 -0.11 -2.91 -6.92
CA SER A 57 1.14 -3.68 -6.82
C SER A 57 2.34 -2.83 -6.42
N ASP A 58 2.35 -1.53 -6.72
CA ASP A 58 3.43 -0.61 -6.35
C ASP A 58 3.43 -0.22 -4.87
N SER A 59 2.25 -0.21 -4.24
CA SER A 59 2.11 0.21 -2.85
C SER A 59 1.02 -0.57 -2.09
N PRO A 60 1.10 -1.93 -2.04
CA PRO A 60 0.09 -2.74 -1.40
C PRO A 60 0.09 -2.59 0.12
N TYR A 61 -1.10 -2.63 0.72
CA TYR A 61 -1.22 -2.90 2.14
C TYR A 61 -0.84 -4.35 2.43
N ILE A 62 0.06 -4.56 3.38
CA ILE A 62 0.38 -5.86 3.97
C ILE A 62 -0.64 -6.15 5.09
N ILE A 63 -0.95 -5.11 5.86
CA ILE A 63 -2.03 -5.06 6.84
C ILE A 63 -2.75 -3.73 6.65
N GLU A 64 -4.02 -3.76 6.36
CA GLU A 64 -4.85 -2.56 6.23
C GLU A 64 -5.55 -2.20 7.55
N GLU A 65 -6.06 -3.22 8.21
CA GLU A 65 -6.76 -3.13 9.49
C GLU A 65 -5.79 -3.00 10.67
N THR A 66 -6.33 -3.02 11.88
CA THR A 66 -5.55 -3.16 13.12
C THR A 66 -5.55 -4.61 13.57
N ILE A 67 -4.38 -5.14 13.91
CA ILE A 67 -4.20 -6.48 14.44
C ILE A 67 -3.50 -6.44 15.80
N GLN A 68 -3.70 -7.47 16.61
CA GLN A 68 -2.91 -7.65 17.84
C GLN A 68 -1.46 -7.97 17.50
N GLY A 69 -0.52 -7.39 18.23
CA GLY A 69 0.91 -7.59 18.04
C GLY A 69 1.39 -9.02 18.30
N THR A 70 0.56 -9.88 18.88
CA THR A 70 0.81 -11.32 19.10
C THR A 70 0.23 -12.21 18.01
N ASN A 71 -0.56 -11.66 17.08
CA ASN A 71 -1.23 -12.43 16.04
C ASN A 71 -0.28 -12.71 14.87
N ALA A 72 0.30 -13.89 14.84
CA ALA A 72 1.26 -14.30 13.81
C ALA A 72 0.57 -14.49 12.46
N MET A 73 1.09 -13.82 11.44
CA MET A 73 0.60 -13.96 10.06
C MET A 73 1.75 -13.78 9.05
N TYR A 74 1.48 -14.05 7.79
CA TYR A 74 2.41 -13.79 6.70
C TYR A 74 1.70 -13.18 5.48
N PHE A 75 2.47 -12.45 4.68
CA PHE A 75 2.03 -11.87 3.42
C PHE A 75 2.97 -12.35 2.30
N PRO A 76 2.45 -12.90 1.18
CA PRO A 76 3.29 -13.43 0.11
C PRO A 76 4.18 -12.36 -0.52
N GLY A 77 5.49 -12.61 -0.55
CA GLY A 77 6.47 -11.69 -1.15
C GLY A 77 6.26 -11.46 -2.64
N SER A 78 5.63 -12.41 -3.33
CA SER A 78 5.27 -12.30 -4.75
C SER A 78 4.26 -11.19 -5.07
N LYS A 79 3.54 -10.68 -4.06
CA LYS A 79 2.62 -9.55 -4.20
C LYS A 79 3.30 -8.17 -4.04
N LEU A 80 4.57 -8.17 -3.65
CA LEU A 80 5.36 -6.94 -3.46
C LEU A 80 6.23 -6.72 -4.69
N LEU A 81 5.97 -5.65 -5.44
CA LEU A 81 6.87 -5.25 -6.50
C LEU A 81 8.20 -4.81 -5.93
N ARG A 82 9.27 -5.17 -6.61
CA ARG A 82 10.59 -4.65 -6.28
C ARG A 82 10.71 -3.21 -6.79
N SER A 83 11.61 -2.45 -6.17
CA SER A 83 12.05 -1.19 -6.74
C SER A 83 12.62 -1.42 -8.14
N TYR A 84 12.11 -0.69 -9.11
CA TYR A 84 12.50 -0.82 -10.52
C TYR A 84 12.38 0.54 -11.20
N ASP A 85 13.41 0.90 -11.97
CA ASP A 85 13.47 2.16 -12.72
C ASP A 85 13.26 3.44 -11.89
N GLN A 86 13.70 3.45 -10.64
CA GLN A 86 13.63 4.65 -9.82
C GLN A 86 14.74 5.64 -10.18
N PRO A 87 14.47 6.97 -10.11
CA PRO A 87 15.43 8.00 -10.54
C PRO A 87 16.79 7.98 -9.81
N PHE A 88 16.78 7.55 -8.55
CA PHE A 88 17.97 7.54 -7.70
C PHE A 88 18.43 6.12 -7.37
N GLY A 89 18.18 5.13 -8.24
CA GLY A 89 18.61 3.76 -8.05
C GLY A 89 17.64 2.92 -7.22
N LEU A 90 18.13 2.20 -6.22
CA LEU A 90 17.31 1.37 -5.36
C LEU A 90 16.53 2.22 -4.35
N GLU A 91 15.23 2.23 -4.46
CA GLU A 91 14.35 2.93 -3.54
C GLU A 91 13.19 2.03 -3.10
N PHE A 92 12.85 2.05 -1.83
CA PHE A 92 11.60 1.46 -1.32
C PHE A 92 11.29 2.02 0.07
N SER A 93 10.04 1.89 0.47
CA SER A 93 9.63 2.36 1.79
C SER A 93 8.64 1.40 2.44
N TYR A 94 8.57 1.49 3.77
CA TYR A 94 7.54 0.87 4.59
C TYR A 94 6.96 1.91 5.52
N SER A 95 5.66 1.88 5.75
CA SER A 95 5.01 2.64 6.80
C SER A 95 4.09 1.76 7.60
N PHE A 96 3.97 2.02 8.89
CA PHE A 96 3.06 1.30 9.78
C PHE A 96 2.78 2.12 11.04
N TRP A 97 1.65 1.80 11.66
CA TRP A 97 1.30 2.30 12.97
C TRP A 97 1.51 1.19 13.99
N ILE A 98 2.13 1.53 15.11
CA ILE A 98 2.38 0.61 16.21
C ILE A 98 1.91 1.23 17.53
N TYR A 99 1.25 0.42 18.33
CA TYR A 99 0.91 0.72 19.73
C TYR A 99 1.64 -0.27 20.59
N LEU A 100 2.61 0.20 21.36
CA LEU A 100 3.39 -0.63 22.31
C LEU A 100 2.77 -0.50 23.70
N ASP A 101 2.28 -1.60 24.22
CA ASP A 101 1.90 -1.71 25.62
C ASP A 101 3.14 -1.81 26.51
N GLU A 102 3.08 -1.24 27.72
CA GLU A 102 4.20 -1.30 28.69
C GLU A 102 4.61 -2.73 29.04
N ASN A 103 3.67 -3.69 28.99
CA ASN A 103 3.95 -5.11 29.21
C ASN A 103 4.86 -5.73 28.15
N THR A 104 5.10 -5.06 27.01
CA THR A 104 6.11 -5.49 26.04
C THR A 104 7.49 -5.59 26.66
N PHE A 105 7.81 -4.75 27.63
CA PHE A 105 9.13 -4.66 28.25
C PHE A 105 9.26 -5.44 29.56
N ASN A 106 8.31 -6.31 29.87
CA ASN A 106 8.32 -7.13 31.09
C ASN A 106 9.36 -8.25 30.99
N ASN A 107 10.60 -7.96 31.25
CA ASN A 107 11.74 -8.82 31.57
C ASN A 107 11.72 -10.27 30.99
N SER A 108 11.14 -10.48 29.82
CA SER A 108 11.08 -11.80 29.20
C SER A 108 12.44 -12.26 28.65
N GLY A 109 13.42 -11.36 28.54
CA GLY A 109 14.72 -11.59 27.92
C GLY A 109 14.64 -11.95 26.42
N LYS A 110 13.44 -11.94 25.84
CA LYS A 110 13.18 -12.33 24.45
C LYS A 110 12.93 -11.11 23.58
N TRP A 111 13.50 -11.14 22.38
CA TRP A 111 13.23 -10.16 21.36
C TRP A 111 11.78 -10.23 20.91
N HIS A 112 11.14 -9.08 20.74
CA HIS A 112 9.77 -8.98 20.28
C HIS A 112 9.75 -8.69 18.78
N HIS A 113 9.21 -9.63 18.02
CA HIS A 113 9.16 -9.53 16.58
C HIS A 113 7.96 -8.69 16.12
N VAL A 114 8.22 -7.63 15.34
CA VAL A 114 7.17 -6.85 14.70
C VAL A 114 6.88 -7.43 13.33
N PHE A 115 7.81 -7.30 12.40
CA PHE A 115 7.75 -7.96 11.11
C PHE A 115 9.14 -8.07 10.47
N HIS A 116 9.28 -8.96 9.49
CA HIS A 116 10.44 -9.00 8.61
C HIS A 116 10.08 -9.53 7.23
N LYS A 117 10.85 -9.11 6.24
CA LYS A 117 10.78 -9.65 4.88
C LYS A 117 12.03 -10.50 4.62
N GLY A 118 11.84 -11.77 4.29
CA GLY A 118 12.98 -12.67 4.05
C GLY A 118 12.69 -14.11 4.34
N ASN A 119 13.65 -14.79 4.98
CA ASN A 119 13.50 -16.20 5.36
C ASN A 119 12.51 -16.38 6.50
N SER A 120 11.78 -17.48 6.51
CA SER A 120 10.82 -17.76 7.57
C SER A 120 11.44 -17.84 8.97
N SER A 121 12.73 -18.15 9.08
CA SER A 121 13.49 -18.15 10.32
C SER A 121 14.05 -16.78 10.72
N ALA A 122 13.82 -15.73 9.94
CA ALA A 122 14.40 -14.39 10.08
C ALA A 122 15.95 -14.36 10.04
N ASN A 123 16.59 -15.45 9.64
CA ASN A 123 18.04 -15.55 9.57
C ASN A 123 18.44 -16.49 8.41
N PRO A 124 19.40 -16.12 7.58
CA PRO A 124 20.21 -14.90 7.62
C PRO A 124 19.54 -13.69 6.95
N LEU A 125 18.38 -13.85 6.28
CA LEU A 125 17.82 -12.86 5.38
C LEU A 125 16.68 -12.09 6.01
N GLN A 126 16.94 -10.79 6.26
CA GLN A 126 15.97 -9.79 6.71
C GLN A 126 16.24 -8.46 5.99
N ALA A 127 15.33 -8.04 5.12
CA ALA A 127 15.45 -6.74 4.47
C ALA A 127 14.03 -6.22 4.10
N PRO A 128 13.39 -5.48 5.04
CA PRO A 128 13.76 -5.18 6.42
C PRO A 128 13.42 -6.27 7.43
N GLY A 129 13.93 -6.13 8.67
CA GLY A 129 13.47 -6.84 9.86
C GLY A 129 13.31 -5.85 11.02
N VAL A 130 12.12 -5.78 11.61
CA VAL A 130 11.77 -4.84 12.69
C VAL A 130 11.51 -5.62 13.98
N TRP A 131 12.24 -5.25 15.02
CA TRP A 131 12.22 -5.92 16.31
C TRP A 131 12.21 -4.90 17.45
N ILE A 132 11.61 -5.25 18.59
CA ILE A 132 11.68 -4.48 19.82
C ILE A 132 12.63 -5.18 20.78
N TYR A 133 13.46 -4.41 21.48
CA TYR A 133 14.37 -4.92 22.48
C TYR A 133 13.59 -5.53 23.66
N PRO A 134 14.16 -6.59 24.30
CA PRO A 134 13.47 -7.28 25.38
C PRO A 134 13.20 -6.41 26.61
N ASN A 135 14.15 -5.58 26.99
CA ASN A 135 14.16 -4.87 28.27
C ASN A 135 14.44 -3.37 28.11
N GLU A 136 14.46 -2.89 26.88
CA GLU A 136 14.75 -1.49 26.59
C GLU A 136 13.72 -0.94 25.62
N ASN A 137 13.29 0.29 25.84
CA ASN A 137 12.42 0.99 24.89
C ASN A 137 13.22 1.41 23.65
N LYS A 138 13.53 0.39 22.83
CA LYS A 138 14.25 0.52 21.57
C LYS A 138 13.64 -0.39 20.52
N MET A 139 13.58 0.11 19.29
CA MET A 139 13.26 -0.65 18.09
C MET A 139 14.54 -0.86 17.29
N MET A 140 14.83 -2.08 16.90
CA MET A 140 15.91 -2.43 16.00
C MET A 140 15.35 -2.66 14.60
N ILE A 141 15.93 -2.01 13.62
CA ILE A 141 15.64 -2.22 12.20
C ILE A 141 16.85 -2.88 11.56
N ASN A 142 16.70 -4.14 11.18
CA ASN A 142 17.71 -4.87 10.42
C ASN A 142 17.50 -4.66 8.93
N MET A 143 18.60 -4.44 8.20
CA MET A 143 18.61 -4.33 6.76
C MET A 143 19.82 -5.07 6.20
N ASN A 144 19.61 -6.27 5.65
CA ASN A 144 20.69 -6.95 4.95
C ASN A 144 21.13 -6.15 3.72
N THR A 145 22.40 -5.95 3.58
CA THR A 145 23.02 -5.37 2.39
C THR A 145 23.83 -6.41 1.62
N HIS A 146 24.30 -6.06 0.44
CA HIS A 146 25.20 -6.94 -0.31
C HIS A 146 26.53 -7.14 0.43
N ASN A 147 26.96 -6.17 1.23
CA ASN A 147 28.23 -6.18 1.96
C ASN A 147 28.11 -6.78 3.37
N LYS A 148 26.94 -6.67 4.02
CA LYS A 148 26.72 -7.13 5.42
C LYS A 148 25.39 -7.86 5.56
N ILE A 149 25.43 -9.03 6.21
CA ILE A 149 24.23 -9.80 6.53
C ILE A 149 23.48 -9.20 7.73
N LYS A 150 24.20 -8.68 8.72
CA LYS A 150 23.61 -8.03 9.89
C LYS A 150 24.00 -6.55 9.88
N ASN A 151 23.05 -5.73 9.51
CA ASN A 151 23.19 -4.29 9.54
C ASN A 151 21.96 -3.71 10.22
N SER A 152 22.12 -3.15 11.41
CA SER A 152 21.01 -2.72 12.25
C SER A 152 21.08 -1.24 12.60
N CYS A 153 19.93 -0.63 12.65
CA CYS A 153 19.70 0.73 13.11
C CYS A 153 18.77 0.70 14.32
N ASP A 154 19.17 1.31 15.43
CA ASP A 154 18.36 1.39 16.64
C ASP A 154 17.68 2.74 16.77
N ILE A 155 16.40 2.70 17.12
CA ILE A 155 15.56 3.85 17.42
C ILE A 155 15.13 3.75 18.87
N SER A 156 15.58 4.70 19.69
CA SER A 156 15.27 4.74 21.14
C SER A 156 14.12 5.69 21.45
N ASN A 157 13.52 5.51 22.61
CA ASN A 157 12.47 6.37 23.16
C ASN A 157 11.22 6.43 22.26
N ILE A 158 10.65 5.27 21.96
CA ILE A 158 9.37 5.17 21.27
C ILE A 158 8.27 5.41 22.31
N PRO A 159 7.28 6.27 22.03
CA PRO A 159 6.15 6.47 22.94
C PRO A 159 5.45 5.14 23.27
N ILE A 160 5.24 4.86 24.57
CA ILE A 160 4.54 3.68 25.07
C ILE A 160 3.10 4.07 25.37
N ASN A 161 2.16 3.13 25.26
CA ASN A 161 0.72 3.33 25.45
C ASN A 161 0.11 4.44 24.56
N LYS A 162 0.76 4.65 23.39
CA LYS A 162 0.31 5.59 22.36
C LYS A 162 0.50 4.98 20.97
N TRP A 163 -0.32 5.41 20.03
CA TRP A 163 -0.10 5.12 18.62
C TRP A 163 1.07 5.93 18.09
N VAL A 164 1.96 5.25 17.40
CA VAL A 164 3.17 5.83 16.79
C VAL A 164 3.23 5.43 15.34
N CYS A 165 3.35 6.41 14.47
CA CYS A 165 3.59 6.19 13.04
C CYS A 165 5.09 6.05 12.80
N ILE A 166 5.49 4.94 12.20
CA ILE A 166 6.87 4.70 11.76
C ILE A 166 6.88 4.63 10.24
N SER A 167 7.75 5.43 9.62
CA SER A 167 8.05 5.31 8.20
C SER A 167 9.54 5.10 8.00
N MET A 168 9.87 4.07 7.21
CA MET A 168 11.24 3.71 6.84
C MET A 168 11.38 3.98 5.35
N VAL A 169 12.28 4.86 4.98
CA VAL A 169 12.54 5.23 3.59
C VAL A 169 13.98 4.86 3.24
N VAL A 170 14.13 4.01 2.24
CA VAL A 170 15.43 3.59 1.73
C VAL A 170 15.68 4.27 0.39
N ILE A 171 16.83 4.91 0.26
CA ILE A 171 17.35 5.47 -0.98
C ILE A 171 18.79 5.03 -1.10
N GLU A 172 19.10 4.17 -2.08
CA GLU A 172 20.39 3.55 -2.27
C GLU A 172 20.91 2.86 -0.99
N ASP A 173 21.94 3.40 -0.38
CA ASP A 173 22.58 2.90 0.85
C ASP A 173 22.19 3.67 2.11
N LYS A 174 21.19 4.53 2.04
CA LYS A 174 20.67 5.30 3.17
C LYS A 174 19.32 4.79 3.63
N LEU A 175 19.14 4.72 4.94
CA LEU A 175 17.87 4.42 5.60
C LEU A 175 17.46 5.61 6.46
N ASP A 176 16.39 6.28 6.06
CA ASP A 176 15.75 7.33 6.86
C ASP A 176 14.59 6.74 7.65
N VAL A 177 14.58 6.96 8.95
CA VAL A 177 13.52 6.52 9.84
C VAL A 177 12.79 7.74 10.40
N TYR A 178 11.51 7.80 10.11
CA TYR A 178 10.60 8.83 10.60
C TYR A 178 9.72 8.27 11.72
N VAL A 179 9.53 9.07 12.76
CA VAL A 179 8.63 8.79 13.88
C VAL A 179 7.62 9.94 13.94
N ASN A 180 6.34 9.65 13.77
CA ASN A 180 5.26 10.65 13.71
C ASN A 180 5.60 11.79 12.72
N ALA A 181 5.95 11.41 11.50
CA ALA A 181 6.38 12.28 10.39
C ALA A 181 7.65 13.10 10.64
N ASN A 182 8.33 12.97 11.76
CA ASN A 182 9.60 13.64 12.05
C ASN A 182 10.77 12.72 11.76
N LEU A 183 11.77 13.19 11.03
CA LEU A 183 13.01 12.44 10.79
C LEU A 183 13.72 12.20 12.12
N LYS A 184 13.68 10.96 12.59
CA LYS A 184 14.30 10.54 13.85
C LYS A 184 15.77 10.17 13.66
N LYS A 185 16.07 9.49 12.54
CA LYS A 185 17.42 9.02 12.26
C LYS A 185 17.65 8.80 10.79
N ARG A 186 18.79 9.24 10.29
CA ARG A 186 19.37 8.81 9.01
C ARG A 186 20.51 7.88 9.29
N PHE A 187 20.48 6.71 8.69
CA PHE A 187 21.46 5.66 8.90
C PHE A 187 22.15 5.27 7.58
N ASP A 188 23.46 5.23 7.59
CA ASP A 188 24.27 4.75 6.46
C ASP A 188 24.37 3.22 6.55
N LEU A 189 23.80 2.54 5.56
CA LEU A 189 23.83 1.08 5.49
C LEU A 189 25.18 0.52 5.05
N GLY A 190 26.08 1.37 4.56
CA GLY A 190 27.40 0.95 4.07
C GLY A 190 27.35 -0.03 2.90
N GLY A 191 26.26 -0.05 2.17
CA GLY A 191 26.04 -0.88 1.00
C GLY A 191 24.56 -1.00 0.61
N ILE A 192 24.35 -1.37 -0.63
CA ILE A 192 23.00 -1.48 -1.22
C ILE A 192 22.18 -2.58 -0.52
N PRO A 193 20.97 -2.30 -0.03
CA PRO A 193 20.09 -3.29 0.57
C PRO A 193 19.72 -4.43 -0.39
N LYS A 194 19.60 -5.63 0.16
CA LYS A 194 19.15 -6.79 -0.61
C LYS A 194 17.64 -6.76 -0.77
N GLN A 195 17.16 -6.48 -1.99
CA GLN A 195 15.78 -6.77 -2.35
C GLN A 195 15.58 -8.28 -2.48
N ASN A 196 15.05 -8.91 -1.44
CA ASN A 196 14.80 -10.35 -1.45
C ASN A 196 13.39 -10.68 -1.97
N TYR A 197 13.17 -11.93 -2.37
CA TYR A 197 11.88 -12.45 -2.83
C TYR A 197 11.08 -13.16 -1.71
N GLY A 198 11.61 -13.14 -0.47
CA GLY A 198 10.96 -13.77 0.67
C GLY A 198 9.63 -13.12 1.05
N ASP A 199 8.83 -13.89 1.77
CA ASP A 199 7.55 -13.40 2.31
C ASP A 199 7.77 -12.39 3.43
N VAL A 200 6.70 -11.63 3.75
CA VAL A 200 6.68 -10.80 4.94
C VAL A 200 6.01 -11.59 6.07
N TYR A 201 6.75 -11.78 7.14
CA TYR A 201 6.26 -12.44 8.34
C TYR A 201 6.01 -11.40 9.43
N ILE A 202 4.87 -11.47 10.08
CA ILE A 202 4.41 -10.53 11.09
C ILE A 202 4.21 -11.30 12.39
N ALA A 203 4.65 -10.72 13.53
CA ALA A 203 4.48 -11.27 14.88
C ALA A 203 4.87 -12.75 15.05
N LYS A 204 5.73 -13.30 14.18
CA LYS A 204 5.97 -14.73 14.06
C LYS A 204 6.59 -15.38 15.29
N PHE A 205 7.46 -14.66 16.01
CA PHE A 205 8.24 -15.23 17.12
C PHE A 205 7.65 -14.83 18.48
N GLY A 206 6.34 -14.89 18.61
CA GLY A 206 5.61 -14.48 19.80
C GLY A 206 5.18 -13.02 19.81
N GLY A 207 5.65 -12.23 18.81
CA GLY A 207 5.23 -10.86 18.64
C GLY A 207 5.58 -9.94 19.80
N PHE A 208 4.72 -8.97 20.06
CA PHE A 208 4.84 -7.96 21.13
C PHE A 208 3.46 -7.68 21.74
N GLN A 209 3.42 -7.15 22.96
CA GLN A 209 2.16 -6.71 23.56
C GLN A 209 1.77 -5.36 22.98
N GLY A 210 0.60 -5.30 22.36
CA GLY A 210 0.09 -4.11 21.69
C GLY A 210 -0.58 -4.39 20.37
N PHE A 211 -0.54 -3.42 19.46
CA PHE A 211 -1.24 -3.49 18.17
C PHE A 211 -0.37 -2.99 17.02
N LEU A 212 -0.61 -3.55 15.83
CA LEU A 212 -0.02 -3.13 14.57
C LEU A 212 -1.14 -2.75 13.60
N SER A 213 -0.99 -1.65 12.88
CA SER A 213 -2.02 -1.13 11.97
C SER A 213 -1.41 -0.53 10.72
N ARG A 214 -2.12 -0.62 9.60
CA ARG A 214 -1.76 0.00 8.32
C ARG A 214 -0.32 -0.25 7.89
N LEU A 215 0.18 -1.50 8.05
CA LEU A 215 1.49 -1.85 7.50
C LEU A 215 1.41 -1.86 5.97
N ARG A 216 2.15 -0.95 5.34
CA ARG A 216 2.15 -0.76 3.91
C ARG A 216 3.56 -0.72 3.36
N TYR A 217 3.75 -1.34 2.20
CA TYR A 217 4.97 -1.30 1.41
C TYR A 217 4.82 -0.29 0.27
N TYR A 218 5.93 0.29 -0.17
CA TYR A 218 6.02 1.13 -1.35
C TYR A 218 7.28 0.75 -2.12
N SER A 219 7.17 0.52 -3.43
CA SER A 219 8.31 0.17 -4.29
C SER A 219 9.19 1.38 -4.65
N TYR A 220 8.96 2.53 -4.01
CA TYR A 220 9.64 3.80 -4.19
C TYR A 220 9.89 4.51 -2.86
N ALA A 221 10.75 5.52 -2.87
CA ALA A 221 10.99 6.35 -1.69
C ALA A 221 9.80 7.30 -1.44
N LEU A 222 9.25 7.24 -0.23
CA LEU A 222 8.22 8.17 0.20
C LEU A 222 8.80 9.58 0.35
N GLN A 223 8.15 10.55 -0.26
CA GLN A 223 8.45 11.97 -0.04
C GLN A 223 7.84 12.45 1.28
N PHE A 224 8.40 13.51 1.85
CA PHE A 224 7.96 14.06 3.14
C PHE A 224 6.45 14.32 3.20
N HIS A 225 5.87 14.93 2.18
CA HIS A 225 4.43 15.20 2.11
C HIS A 225 3.59 13.90 2.20
N SER A 226 4.05 12.81 1.59
CA SER A 226 3.37 11.52 1.67
C SER A 226 3.46 10.93 3.07
N ILE A 227 4.61 11.08 3.75
CA ILE A 227 4.81 10.64 5.14
C ILE A 227 3.90 11.43 6.08
N GLU A 228 3.81 12.74 5.90
CA GLU A 228 2.91 13.62 6.65
C GLU A 228 1.45 13.24 6.45
N LYS A 229 1.04 12.95 5.22
CA LYS A 229 -0.31 12.46 4.93
C LYS A 229 -0.60 11.13 5.64
N ILE A 230 0.32 10.15 5.58
CA ILE A 230 0.17 8.86 6.28
C ILE A 230 0.00 9.06 7.79
N TYR A 231 0.76 10.00 8.37
CA TYR A 231 0.63 10.37 9.76
C TYR A 231 -0.73 11.01 10.07
N ASN A 232 -1.20 11.92 9.23
CA ASN A 232 -2.49 12.58 9.40
C ASN A 232 -3.69 11.64 9.22
N ASP A 233 -3.54 10.59 8.38
CA ASP A 233 -4.57 9.56 8.17
C ASP A 233 -4.79 8.68 9.41
N GLY A 234 -3.87 8.66 10.38
CA GLY A 234 -3.97 7.91 11.63
C GLY A 234 -3.95 6.39 11.49
N PRO A 235 -4.04 5.66 12.61
CA PRO A 235 -4.21 4.19 12.61
C PRO A 235 -5.62 3.81 12.13
N SER A 236 -5.81 2.57 11.72
CA SER A 236 -7.13 2.06 11.32
C SER A 236 -8.05 1.93 12.55
N ASP A 237 -9.27 2.39 12.43
CA ASP A 237 -10.33 2.26 13.44
C ASP A 237 -11.12 0.95 13.31
N THR A 238 -10.83 0.16 12.28
CA THR A 238 -11.45 -1.14 12.05
C THR A 238 -11.08 -2.11 13.18
N PRO A 239 -12.07 -2.75 13.82
CA PRO A 239 -11.81 -3.74 14.87
C PRO A 239 -10.93 -4.86 14.36
N CYS A 240 -10.09 -5.40 15.25
CA CYS A 240 -9.24 -6.55 14.91
C CYS A 240 -10.09 -7.74 14.48
N ALA A 241 -9.89 -8.21 13.24
CA ALA A 241 -10.69 -9.30 12.66
C ALA A 241 -10.65 -10.60 13.48
N SER A 242 -9.55 -10.86 14.21
CA SER A 242 -9.37 -12.07 15.03
C SER A 242 -10.08 -12.04 16.38
N THR A 243 -10.33 -10.87 16.94
CA THR A 243 -10.87 -10.72 18.31
C THR A 243 -12.08 -9.82 18.40
N GLY A 244 -12.39 -9.05 17.36
CA GLY A 244 -13.44 -8.01 17.38
C GLY A 244 -13.14 -6.86 18.37
N VAL A 245 -11.97 -6.87 19.00
CA VAL A 245 -11.58 -5.83 19.97
C VAL A 245 -11.25 -4.55 19.22
N LYS A 246 -11.92 -3.48 19.63
CA LYS A 246 -11.61 -2.14 19.10
C LYS A 246 -10.24 -1.68 19.60
N PRO A 247 -9.35 -1.20 18.72
CA PRO A 247 -8.06 -0.69 19.13
C PRO A 247 -8.19 0.45 20.15
N PRO A 248 -7.26 0.56 21.11
CA PRO A 248 -7.32 1.61 22.12
C PRO A 248 -6.90 2.96 21.54
N ASN A 249 -7.33 4.04 22.17
CA ASN A 249 -6.80 5.39 21.97
C ASN A 249 -6.80 5.87 20.52
N LEU A 250 -7.90 5.64 19.78
CA LEU A 250 -8.06 6.04 18.38
C LEU A 250 -8.42 7.53 18.19
N SER A 251 -8.66 8.28 19.28
CA SER A 251 -8.86 9.72 19.17
C SER A 251 -7.56 10.41 18.81
N GLU A 252 -7.62 11.37 17.91
CA GLU A 252 -6.44 12.15 17.45
C GLU A 252 -5.63 12.74 18.61
N SER A 253 -6.27 13.11 19.71
CA SER A 253 -5.61 13.61 20.91
C SER A 253 -4.60 12.64 21.54
N TYR A 254 -4.69 11.34 21.25
CA TYR A 254 -3.76 10.33 21.79
C TYR A 254 -2.52 10.10 20.92
N TRP A 255 -2.56 10.43 19.63
CA TRP A 255 -1.43 10.20 18.74
C TRP A 255 -0.95 11.46 18.01
N MET A 256 -1.84 12.41 17.72
CA MET A 256 -1.43 13.72 17.24
C MET A 256 -0.89 14.57 18.38
N ASN A 257 0.36 14.97 18.27
CA ASN A 257 0.95 15.89 19.24
C ASN A 257 0.54 17.33 18.87
N THR A 258 -0.67 17.71 19.22
CA THR A 258 -1.21 19.07 18.98
C THR A 258 -0.71 20.11 19.98
N GLY A 259 0.24 19.75 20.87
CA GLY A 259 0.72 20.63 21.93
C GLY A 259 2.19 20.98 21.81
N PHE A 260 2.52 22.14 21.24
CA PHE A 260 3.53 22.95 21.89
C PHE A 260 3.00 23.27 23.30
N PRO A 261 3.78 23.00 24.38
CA PRO A 261 3.35 23.49 25.68
C PRO A 261 3.18 24.99 25.54
N ASN A 262 1.95 25.48 25.76
CA ASN A 262 1.70 26.88 25.95
C ASN A 262 2.60 27.35 27.10
N THR A 263 3.76 27.85 26.79
CA THR A 263 4.51 28.71 27.68
C THR A 263 3.66 29.97 27.85
N GLN A 264 2.77 29.92 28.85
CA GLN A 264 2.19 31.14 29.38
C GLN A 264 3.37 31.95 29.93
N VAL A 265 3.85 32.88 29.14
CA VAL A 265 4.69 33.96 29.62
C VAL A 265 3.80 34.85 30.46
N ASN A 266 3.80 34.62 31.76
CA ASN A 266 3.26 35.57 32.72
C ASN A 266 4.15 36.84 32.64
N VAL A 267 3.58 37.91 32.10
CA VAL A 267 4.11 39.24 32.17
C VAL A 267 3.67 39.87 33.49
#